data_fabbfea05467e741e47a047e8e7a1aa5
#
_entry.id   fabbfea05467e741e47a047e8e7a1aa5
#
_cell.length_a   1.000
_cell.length_b   1.000
_cell.length_c   1.000
_cell.angle_alpha   90.00
_cell.angle_beta   90.00
_cell.angle_gamma   90.00
#
_symmetry.space_group_name_H-M   'P 1'
#
loop_
_entity.id
_entity.type
_entity.pdbx_description
1 polymer ?
#
loop_
_entity_poly.entity_id
_entity_poly.type
_entity_poly.pdbx_seq_one_letter_code
_entity_poly.pdbx_strand_id
1 'polypeptide(L)'
;MYKRQGQAIGRWGNFCNREAFGDYYDGLFAMQLPVSAVRTSDLTEKLMSHTTVIDGVEYISVHPTFLYESFWNLCLFILLMLYFKHRKFDGEVFLLYLLGYGIGRFWIESLRTDQLLIPHINYPVSMALAATLVAVSAIWIGIVRYKQMKMGKMVDTPPPVSYTH
;
A
#
# COMPACT_ATOMS: atom_id res chain seq x y z
N MET A 1 -15.83 -4.94 5.97
CA MET A 1 -15.88 -4.50 4.55
C MET A 1 -15.92 -3.00 4.39
N TYR A 2 -16.73 -2.26 5.11
CA TYR A 2 -16.91 -0.80 4.98
C TYR A 2 -15.65 0.06 5.19
N LYS A 3 -14.67 -0.37 5.99
CA LYS A 3 -13.43 0.39 6.25
C LYS A 3 -12.57 0.64 5.00
N ARG A 4 -12.63 -0.23 3.99
CA ARG A 4 -11.81 -0.11 2.77
C ARG A 4 -12.39 0.89 1.77
N GLN A 5 -13.70 0.94 1.66
CA GLN A 5 -14.39 1.97 0.88
C GLN A 5 -14.10 3.34 1.48
N GLY A 6 -14.14 3.44 2.83
CA GLY A 6 -13.76 4.66 3.54
C GLY A 6 -12.28 5.07 3.30
N GLN A 7 -11.35 4.11 3.18
CA GLN A 7 -9.95 4.44 2.86
C GLN A 7 -9.77 4.99 1.45
N ALA A 8 -10.39 4.37 0.44
CA ALA A 8 -10.31 4.86 -0.93
C ALA A 8 -10.92 6.27 -1.06
N ILE A 9 -12.10 6.48 -0.46
CA ILE A 9 -12.79 7.78 -0.47
C ILE A 9 -12.01 8.81 0.35
N GLY A 10 -11.45 8.42 1.50
CA GLY A 10 -10.67 9.33 2.37
C GLY A 10 -9.44 9.93 1.69
N ARG A 11 -8.86 9.22 0.70
CA ARG A 11 -7.72 9.75 -0.07
C ARG A 11 -8.10 10.90 -1.00
N TRP A 12 -9.34 10.99 -1.43
CA TRP A 12 -9.84 12.15 -2.15
C TRP A 12 -9.93 13.39 -1.26
N GLY A 13 -10.02 13.20 0.07
CA GLY A 13 -9.87 14.29 1.04
C GLY A 13 -8.50 14.96 0.96
N ASN A 14 -7.41 14.19 0.79
CA ASN A 14 -6.07 14.76 0.60
C ASN A 14 -5.96 15.59 -0.67
N PHE A 15 -6.64 15.17 -1.74
CA PHE A 15 -6.75 15.97 -2.97
C PHE A 15 -7.47 17.30 -2.72
N CYS A 16 -8.61 17.26 -2.03
CA CYS A 16 -9.36 18.48 -1.71
C CYS A 16 -8.56 19.42 -0.79
N ASN A 17 -7.79 18.87 0.14
CA ASN A 17 -6.93 19.63 1.06
C ASN A 17 -5.59 20.05 0.44
N ARG A 18 -5.27 19.59 -0.77
CA ARG A 18 -4.00 19.86 -1.46
C ARG A 18 -2.78 19.44 -0.64
N GLU A 19 -2.85 18.29 0.01
CA GLU A 19 -1.82 17.73 0.88
C GLU A 19 -1.44 16.30 0.48
N ALA A 20 -0.33 15.78 1.03
CA ALA A 20 0.12 14.41 0.82
C ALA A 20 0.35 14.05 -0.66
N PHE A 21 0.83 14.99 -1.45
CA PHE A 21 1.26 14.77 -2.83
C PHE A 21 2.70 14.25 -2.90
N GLY A 22 3.13 13.77 -4.07
CA GLY A 22 4.49 13.30 -4.30
C GLY A 22 5.44 14.37 -4.80
N ASP A 23 6.65 13.94 -5.15
CA ASP A 23 7.70 14.80 -5.72
C ASP A 23 7.32 15.32 -7.13
N TYR A 24 8.18 16.16 -7.70
CA TYR A 24 8.02 16.69 -9.05
C TYR A 24 7.76 15.60 -10.08
N TYR A 25 6.74 15.80 -10.88
CA TYR A 25 6.37 14.91 -11.96
C TYR A 25 5.71 15.68 -13.11
N ASP A 26 6.22 15.46 -14.32
CA ASP A 26 5.68 16.07 -15.54
C ASP A 26 5.23 14.97 -16.52
N GLY A 27 4.27 14.17 -16.10
CA GLY A 27 3.69 13.10 -16.92
C GLY A 27 2.20 13.27 -17.14
N LEU A 28 1.61 12.31 -17.87
CA LEU A 28 0.20 12.35 -18.30
C LEU A 28 -0.81 12.52 -17.15
N PHE A 29 -0.45 12.10 -15.96
CA PHE A 29 -1.29 12.19 -14.76
C PHE A 29 -0.77 13.21 -13.75
N ALA A 30 0.11 14.13 -14.16
CA ALA A 30 0.63 15.16 -13.27
C ALA A 30 -0.51 16.02 -12.70
N MET A 31 -0.49 16.22 -11.38
CA MET A 31 -1.42 17.10 -10.70
C MET A 31 -0.79 18.48 -10.58
N GLN A 32 -1.45 19.49 -11.13
CA GLN A 32 -1.02 20.88 -11.03
C GLN A 32 -1.66 21.55 -9.81
N LEU A 33 -0.85 22.12 -8.95
CA LEU A 33 -1.28 22.84 -7.76
C LEU A 33 -0.73 24.25 -7.76
N PRO A 34 -1.56 25.28 -7.48
CA PRO A 34 -1.05 26.64 -7.31
C PRO A 34 -0.18 26.72 -6.05
N VAL A 35 1.02 27.29 -6.18
CA VAL A 35 2.00 27.41 -5.09
C VAL A 35 1.39 28.11 -3.86
N SER A 36 0.54 29.12 -4.09
CA SER A 36 -0.15 29.86 -3.03
C SER A 36 -1.13 29.02 -2.20
N ALA A 37 -1.56 27.87 -2.71
CA ALA A 37 -2.56 27.01 -2.08
C ALA A 37 -1.95 25.76 -1.38
N VAL A 38 -0.63 25.61 -1.45
CA VAL A 38 0.14 24.52 -0.85
C VAL A 38 0.84 25.04 0.42
N ARG A 39 0.99 24.17 1.42
CA ARG A 39 1.72 24.51 2.65
C ARG A 39 3.20 24.74 2.34
N THR A 40 3.77 25.77 2.91
CA THR A 40 5.20 26.12 2.72
C THR A 40 6.14 24.99 3.16
N SER A 41 5.74 24.17 4.16
CA SER A 41 6.49 23.01 4.62
C SER A 41 6.62 21.89 3.59
N ASP A 42 5.70 21.83 2.63
CA ASP A 42 5.61 20.76 1.65
C ASP A 42 6.27 21.16 0.31
N LEU A 43 6.71 22.42 0.20
CA LEU A 43 7.42 22.97 -0.95
C LEU A 43 8.92 22.65 -0.83
N THR A 44 9.39 21.70 -1.61
CA THR A 44 10.83 21.39 -1.72
C THR A 44 11.50 22.32 -2.74
N GLU A 45 12.83 22.54 -2.59
CA GLU A 45 13.62 23.32 -3.57
C GLU A 45 13.46 22.80 -5.00
N LYS A 46 13.35 21.48 -5.14
CA LYS A 46 13.14 20.80 -6.42
C LYS A 46 11.78 21.17 -7.05
N LEU A 47 10.71 21.27 -6.25
CA LEU A 47 9.40 21.71 -6.73
C LEU A 47 9.43 23.18 -7.17
N MET A 48 10.10 24.01 -6.41
CA MET A 48 10.22 25.45 -6.71
C MET A 48 11.08 25.73 -7.95
N SER A 49 12.04 24.86 -8.27
CA SER A 49 12.87 25.01 -9.47
C SER A 49 12.13 24.65 -10.77
N HIS A 50 10.99 23.99 -10.69
CA HIS A 50 10.19 23.52 -11.83
C HIS A 50 8.75 24.08 -11.82
N THR A 51 8.61 25.32 -11.35
CA THR A 51 7.31 26.01 -11.40
C THR A 51 6.96 26.42 -12.83
N THR A 52 5.67 26.34 -13.16
CA THR A 52 5.11 26.80 -14.44
C THR A 52 4.16 27.94 -14.17
N VAL A 53 4.31 29.05 -14.88
CA VAL A 53 3.40 30.19 -14.75
C VAL A 53 2.28 30.07 -15.78
N ILE A 54 1.04 29.99 -15.31
CA ILE A 54 -0.16 29.94 -16.16
C ILE A 54 -1.08 31.09 -15.69
N ASP A 55 -1.45 31.96 -16.58
CA ASP A 55 -2.32 33.15 -16.31
C ASP A 55 -1.84 34.01 -15.12
N GLY A 56 -0.51 34.14 -14.95
CA GLY A 56 0.08 34.94 -13.86
C GLY A 56 0.09 34.23 -12.49
N VAL A 57 -0.30 32.98 -12.41
CA VAL A 57 -0.23 32.14 -11.20
C VAL A 57 0.86 31.08 -11.37
N GLU A 58 1.68 30.91 -10.35
CA GLU A 58 2.70 29.84 -10.29
C GLU A 58 2.08 28.51 -9.88
N TYR A 59 2.34 27.46 -10.68
CA TYR A 59 1.90 26.11 -10.44
C TYR A 59 3.10 25.17 -10.29
N ILE A 60 2.95 24.17 -9.41
CA ILE A 60 3.84 23.03 -9.31
C ILE A 60 3.17 21.79 -9.91
N SER A 61 3.94 20.96 -10.59
CA SER A 61 3.48 19.66 -11.12
C SER A 61 4.00 18.52 -10.24
N VAL A 62 3.09 17.71 -9.69
CA VAL A 62 3.42 16.69 -8.68
C VAL A 62 2.77 15.34 -8.96
N HIS A 63 3.33 14.27 -8.38
CA HIS A 63 2.70 12.95 -8.39
C HIS A 63 1.37 12.95 -7.63
N PRO A 64 0.25 12.52 -8.23
CA PRO A 64 -1.05 12.39 -7.57
C PRO A 64 -1.09 11.12 -6.71
N THR A 65 -0.41 11.11 -5.59
CA THR A 65 -0.30 9.93 -4.71
C THR A 65 -1.65 9.44 -4.20
N PHE A 66 -2.62 10.36 -4.00
CA PHE A 66 -3.99 10.02 -3.64
C PHE A 66 -4.67 9.11 -4.69
N LEU A 67 -4.40 9.35 -5.98
CA LEU A 67 -4.94 8.57 -7.09
C LEU A 67 -4.32 7.17 -7.11
N TYR A 68 -2.99 7.09 -6.92
CA TYR A 68 -2.28 5.81 -6.86
C TYR A 68 -2.75 4.96 -5.67
N GLU A 69 -2.94 5.57 -4.50
CA GLU A 69 -3.47 4.89 -3.32
C GLU A 69 -4.92 4.42 -3.50
N SER A 70 -5.78 5.26 -4.09
CA SER A 70 -7.17 4.88 -4.38
C SER A 70 -7.24 3.72 -5.36
N PHE A 71 -6.48 3.80 -6.45
CA PHE A 71 -6.44 2.74 -7.46
C PHE A 71 -5.90 1.43 -6.89
N TRP A 72 -4.80 1.48 -6.13
CA TRP A 72 -4.23 0.31 -5.46
C TRP A 72 -5.21 -0.35 -4.51
N ASN A 73 -5.87 0.44 -3.66
CA ASN A 73 -6.85 -0.07 -2.71
C ASN A 73 -8.06 -0.69 -3.41
N LEU A 74 -8.51 -0.10 -4.52
CA LEU A 74 -9.61 -0.65 -5.33
C LEU A 74 -9.20 -1.99 -5.97
N CYS A 75 -8.03 -2.06 -6.60
CA CYS A 75 -7.51 -3.30 -7.17
C CYS A 75 -7.36 -4.39 -6.12
N LEU A 76 -6.79 -4.06 -4.97
CA LEU A 76 -6.64 -4.99 -3.85
C LEU A 76 -8.01 -5.48 -3.34
N PHE A 77 -8.98 -4.59 -3.25
CA PHE A 77 -10.35 -4.94 -2.86
C PHE A 77 -10.96 -5.95 -3.83
N ILE A 78 -10.88 -5.69 -5.13
CA ILE A 78 -11.42 -6.57 -6.17
C ILE A 78 -10.73 -7.94 -6.12
N LEU A 79 -9.40 -7.98 -6.05
CA LEU A 79 -8.63 -9.21 -5.96
C LEU A 79 -9.03 -10.05 -4.74
N LEU A 80 -9.19 -9.42 -3.57
CA LEU A 80 -9.59 -10.12 -2.36
C LEU A 80 -11.03 -10.62 -2.41
N MET A 81 -11.94 -9.89 -3.08
CA MET A 81 -13.32 -10.33 -3.30
C MET A 81 -13.36 -11.56 -4.20
N LEU A 82 -12.61 -11.57 -5.28
CA LEU A 82 -12.49 -12.73 -6.18
C LEU A 82 -11.86 -13.93 -5.47
N TYR A 83 -10.82 -13.67 -4.66
CA TYR A 83 -10.12 -14.70 -3.91
C TYR A 83 -10.93 -15.25 -2.74
N PHE A 84 -11.90 -14.51 -2.21
CA PHE A 84 -12.65 -14.87 -1.00
C PHE A 84 -13.26 -16.28 -1.04
N LYS A 85 -13.72 -16.70 -2.21
CA LYS A 85 -14.29 -18.06 -2.42
C LYS A 85 -13.22 -19.17 -2.41
N HIS A 86 -11.96 -18.84 -2.64
CA HIS A 86 -10.83 -19.76 -2.76
C HIS A 86 -9.97 -19.83 -1.48
N ARG A 87 -10.42 -19.19 -0.41
CA ARG A 87 -9.69 -19.19 0.86
C ARG A 87 -9.49 -20.61 1.39
N LYS A 88 -8.30 -20.90 1.90
CA LYS A 88 -7.93 -22.23 2.42
C LYS A 88 -8.04 -22.33 3.94
N PHE A 89 -8.00 -21.20 4.65
CA PHE A 89 -8.16 -21.15 6.10
C PHE A 89 -8.81 -19.84 6.54
N ASP A 90 -9.37 -19.85 7.75
CA ASP A 90 -9.98 -18.65 8.32
C ASP A 90 -8.89 -17.63 8.70
N GLY A 91 -9.08 -16.38 8.25
CA GLY A 91 -8.08 -15.31 8.42
C GLY A 91 -7.14 -15.11 7.23
N GLU A 92 -7.08 -16.02 6.23
CA GLU A 92 -6.21 -15.89 5.07
C GLU A 92 -6.44 -14.59 4.29
N VAL A 93 -7.70 -14.23 4.06
CA VAL A 93 -8.07 -13.00 3.36
C VAL A 93 -7.60 -11.74 4.12
N PHE A 94 -7.62 -11.79 5.45
CA PHE A 94 -7.11 -10.71 6.28
C PHE A 94 -5.58 -10.57 6.16
N LEU A 95 -4.86 -11.69 6.20
CA LEU A 95 -3.41 -11.69 6.02
C LEU A 95 -3.01 -11.22 4.61
N LEU A 96 -3.72 -11.65 3.57
CA LEU A 96 -3.51 -11.18 2.20
C LEU A 96 -3.81 -9.67 2.07
N TYR A 97 -4.80 -9.18 2.82
CA TYR A 97 -5.03 -7.73 2.89
C TYR A 97 -3.87 -6.99 3.53
N LEU A 98 -3.35 -7.45 4.68
CA LEU A 98 -2.22 -6.81 5.34
C LEU A 98 -0.99 -6.81 4.44
N LEU A 99 -0.74 -7.93 3.75
CA LEU A 99 0.35 -8.06 2.78
C LEU A 99 0.19 -7.08 1.62
N GLY A 100 -0.96 -7.05 0.96
CA GLY A 100 -1.20 -6.15 -0.17
C GLY A 100 -1.24 -4.68 0.23
N TYR A 101 -1.78 -4.36 1.42
CA TYR A 101 -1.75 -3.02 1.97
C TYR A 101 -0.30 -2.57 2.27
N GLY A 102 0.50 -3.44 2.89
CA GLY A 102 1.89 -3.15 3.19
C GLY A 102 2.73 -2.89 1.94
N ILE A 103 2.56 -3.72 0.89
CA ILE A 103 3.25 -3.51 -0.40
C ILE A 103 2.87 -2.15 -1.00
N GLY A 104 1.58 -1.84 -1.09
CA GLY A 104 1.11 -0.57 -1.63
C GLY A 104 1.61 0.63 -0.83
N ARG A 105 1.55 0.54 0.51
CA ARG A 105 2.03 1.60 1.39
C ARG A 105 3.54 1.83 1.26
N PHE A 106 4.32 0.75 1.17
CA PHE A 106 5.76 0.83 1.01
C PHE A 106 6.15 1.56 -0.29
N TRP A 107 5.54 1.18 -1.41
CA TRP A 107 5.81 1.80 -2.71
C TRP A 107 5.33 3.25 -2.78
N ILE A 108 4.11 3.54 -2.34
CA ILE A 108 3.55 4.89 -2.45
C ILE A 108 4.27 5.87 -1.50
N GLU A 109 4.65 5.41 -0.31
CA GLU A 109 5.41 6.23 0.64
C GLU A 109 6.77 6.66 0.08
N SER A 110 7.40 5.85 -0.78
CA SER A 110 8.66 6.23 -1.42
C SER A 110 8.51 7.39 -2.40
N LEU A 111 7.30 7.69 -2.88
CA LEU A 111 7.00 8.80 -3.78
C LEU A 111 6.62 10.09 -3.04
N ARG A 112 6.36 10.01 -1.73
CA ARG A 112 5.90 11.15 -0.93
C ARG A 112 7.06 12.01 -0.46
N THR A 113 6.83 13.30 -0.40
CA THR A 113 7.80 14.30 0.09
C THR A 113 7.65 14.57 1.60
N ASP A 114 6.45 14.33 2.15
CA ASP A 114 6.09 14.61 3.56
C ASP A 114 6.26 13.37 4.46
N GLN A 115 7.40 12.67 4.36
CA GLN A 115 7.66 11.46 5.13
C GLN A 115 7.99 11.75 6.59
N LEU A 116 7.36 11.00 7.51
CA LEU A 116 7.70 11.04 8.93
C LEU A 116 8.93 10.15 9.18
N LEU A 117 10.08 10.79 9.44
CA LEU A 117 11.35 10.09 9.65
C LEU A 117 11.54 9.66 11.10
N ILE A 118 12.15 8.49 11.30
CA ILE A 118 12.59 8.04 12.63
C ILE A 118 13.80 8.88 13.06
N PRO A 119 13.76 9.53 14.24
CA PRO A 119 14.93 10.20 14.78
C PRO A 119 16.13 9.24 14.82
N HIS A 120 17.31 9.70 14.44
CA HIS A 120 18.59 8.98 14.37
C HIS A 120 18.84 8.07 13.16
N ILE A 121 17.80 7.55 12.48
CA ILE A 121 17.98 6.59 11.37
C ILE A 121 17.63 7.22 10.02
N ASN A 122 16.92 8.35 10.01
CA ASN A 122 16.40 9.02 8.81
C ASN A 122 15.62 8.08 7.86
N TYR A 123 14.92 7.09 8.44
CA TYR A 123 14.10 6.15 7.68
C TYR A 123 12.61 6.38 7.95
N PRO A 124 11.73 6.35 6.94
CA PRO A 124 10.30 6.59 7.12
C PRO A 124 9.65 5.53 8.02
N VAL A 125 8.98 5.96 9.10
CA VAL A 125 8.27 5.08 10.05
C VAL A 125 7.24 4.21 9.33
N SER A 126 6.50 4.80 8.41
CA SER A 126 5.45 4.13 7.63
C SER A 126 6.01 3.03 6.73
N MET A 127 7.20 3.21 6.14
CA MET A 127 7.87 2.17 5.35
C MET A 127 8.33 1.00 6.21
N ALA A 128 8.90 1.27 7.40
CA ALA A 128 9.30 0.23 8.35
C ALA A 128 8.10 -0.60 8.80
N LEU A 129 6.99 0.05 9.15
CA LEU A 129 5.75 -0.62 9.52
C LEU A 129 5.19 -1.44 8.36
N ALA A 130 5.16 -0.89 7.14
CA ALA A 130 4.70 -1.59 5.95
C ALA A 130 5.53 -2.85 5.66
N ALA A 131 6.86 -2.76 5.71
CA ALA A 131 7.76 -3.89 5.54
C ALA A 131 7.52 -4.98 6.60
N THR A 132 7.32 -4.60 7.84
CA THR A 132 6.99 -5.52 8.94
C THR A 132 5.66 -6.23 8.69
N LEU A 133 4.62 -5.52 8.26
CA LEU A 133 3.32 -6.12 7.93
C LEU A 133 3.44 -7.13 6.79
N VAL A 134 4.20 -6.81 5.74
CA VAL A 134 4.46 -7.72 4.62
C VAL A 134 5.17 -8.97 5.09
N ALA A 135 6.26 -8.82 5.85
CA ALA A 135 7.06 -9.96 6.33
C ALA A 135 6.24 -10.88 7.25
N VAL A 136 5.56 -10.32 8.25
CA VAL A 136 4.74 -11.10 9.19
C VAL A 136 3.60 -11.81 8.47
N SER A 137 2.89 -11.13 7.57
CA SER A 137 1.78 -11.74 6.83
C SER A 137 2.25 -12.86 5.90
N ALA A 138 3.35 -12.65 5.17
CA ALA A 138 3.90 -13.66 4.26
C ALA A 138 4.39 -14.90 5.02
N ILE A 139 5.12 -14.72 6.12
CA ILE A 139 5.61 -15.81 6.97
C ILE A 139 4.43 -16.60 7.54
N TRP A 140 3.43 -15.93 8.08
CA TRP A 140 2.27 -16.59 8.68
C TRP A 140 1.48 -17.41 7.66
N ILE A 141 1.20 -16.85 6.49
CA ILE A 141 0.54 -17.58 5.38
C ILE A 141 1.38 -18.80 5.01
N GLY A 142 2.69 -18.64 4.86
CA GLY A 142 3.61 -19.73 4.54
C GLY A 142 3.57 -20.86 5.57
N ILE A 143 3.64 -20.54 6.86
CA ILE A 143 3.60 -21.52 7.96
C ILE A 143 2.26 -22.29 7.96
N VAL A 144 1.14 -21.58 7.86
CA VAL A 144 -0.19 -22.23 7.91
C VAL A 144 -0.37 -23.14 6.69
N ARG A 145 -0.03 -22.68 5.49
CA ARG A 145 -0.13 -23.50 4.27
C ARG A 145 0.80 -24.70 4.30
N TYR A 146 2.03 -24.53 4.80
CA TYR A 146 2.96 -25.64 4.95
C TYR A 146 2.43 -26.72 5.91
N LYS A 147 1.86 -26.30 7.06
CA LYS A 147 1.23 -27.23 8.02
C LYS A 147 0.04 -27.98 7.40
N GLN A 148 -0.81 -27.30 6.64
CA GLN A 148 -1.93 -27.95 5.94
C GLN A 148 -1.48 -28.96 4.91
N MET A 149 -0.45 -28.66 4.12
CA MET A 149 0.12 -29.59 3.14
C MET A 149 0.71 -30.84 3.82
N LYS A 150 1.37 -30.64 4.97
CA LYS A 150 1.95 -31.76 5.73
C LYS A 150 0.87 -32.65 6.33
N MET A 151 -0.19 -32.07 6.88
CA MET A 151 -1.34 -32.82 7.40
C MET A 151 -2.08 -33.59 6.29
N GLY A 152 -2.32 -32.98 5.13
CA GLY A 152 -2.95 -33.65 3.98
C GLY A 152 -2.14 -34.86 3.52
N LYS A 153 -0.83 -34.74 3.42
CA LYS A 153 0.05 -35.88 3.09
C LYS A 153 0.03 -36.98 4.13
N MET A 154 -0.18 -36.68 5.41
CA MET A 154 -0.31 -37.73 6.46
C MET A 154 -1.63 -38.50 6.36
N VAL A 155 -2.70 -37.85 5.91
CA VAL A 155 -4.02 -38.50 5.74
C VAL A 155 -4.03 -39.42 4.51
N ASP A 156 -3.24 -39.09 3.48
CA ASP A 156 -3.14 -39.87 2.24
C ASP A 156 -2.18 -41.07 2.34
N THR A 157 -1.42 -41.21 3.44
CA THR A 157 -0.61 -42.40 3.67
C THR A 157 -1.45 -43.50 4.33
N PRO A 158 -1.70 -44.66 3.65
CA PRO A 158 -2.44 -45.75 4.28
C PRO A 158 -1.68 -46.24 5.53
N PRO A 159 -2.38 -46.63 6.60
CA PRO A 159 -1.74 -47.14 7.79
C PRO A 159 -0.90 -48.41 7.41
N PRO A 160 0.26 -48.58 8.05
CA PRO A 160 1.08 -49.78 7.79
C PRO A 160 0.25 -51.03 8.08
N VAL A 161 0.13 -51.88 7.07
CA VAL A 161 -0.60 -53.15 7.21
C VAL A 161 0.18 -54.02 8.20
N SER A 162 -0.33 -54.17 9.42
CA SER A 162 0.22 -55.09 10.39
C SER A 162 -0.14 -56.52 9.96
N TYR A 163 0.80 -57.22 9.36
CA TYR A 163 0.68 -58.68 9.19
C TYR A 163 0.90 -59.31 10.55
N THR A 164 -0.17 -59.62 11.26
CA THR A 164 -0.14 -60.56 12.38
C THR A 164 -0.04 -61.96 11.79
N HIS A 165 1.12 -62.61 11.99
CA HIS A 165 1.29 -64.06 11.82
C HIS A 165 0.71 -64.80 13.02
#